data_cc5e252d5e30868005ec88b2394b90f4
#
_entry.id   cc5e252d5e30868005ec88b2394b90f4
#
_cell.length_a   1.000
_cell.length_b   1.000
_cell.length_c   1.000
_cell.angle_alpha   90.00
_cell.angle_beta   90.00
_cell.angle_gamma   90.00
#
_symmetry.space_group_name_H-M   'P 1'
#
loop_
_entity.id
_entity.type
_entity.pdbx_description
1 polymer ?
#
loop_
_entity_poly.entity_id
_entity_poly.type
_entity_poly.pdbx_seq_one_letter_code
_entity_poly.pdbx_strand_id
1 'polypeptide(L)'
;MYKRQDIDRLNAKEKDKITLEKVLLLKDKDSITVGKPYVKDAKIELEVVSHKRDKKILVYKMRPKKKTRRKMGHRQELTRVMVKSITIGKSAPKSSSKKETVKKETKPKSEKSTN
;
A
#
# COMPACT_ATOMS: atom_id res chain seq x y z
N MET A 1 8.42 -2.04 18.13
CA MET A 1 7.34 -2.27 17.14
C MET A 1 7.97 -2.69 15.82
N TYR A 2 7.59 -3.84 15.28
CA TYR A 2 8.10 -4.29 13.99
C TYR A 2 7.46 -3.46 12.87
N LYS A 3 8.21 -2.52 12.32
CA LYS A 3 7.72 -1.66 11.24
C LYS A 3 7.62 -2.36 9.89
N ARG A 4 8.23 -3.56 9.73
CA ARG A 4 8.23 -4.33 8.49
C ARG A 4 7.36 -5.56 8.64
N GLN A 5 6.49 -5.79 7.65
CA GLN A 5 5.58 -6.96 7.60
C GLN A 5 5.57 -7.54 6.20
N ASP A 6 5.30 -8.83 6.11
CA ASP A 6 5.09 -9.54 4.85
C ASP A 6 3.60 -9.81 4.72
N ILE A 7 3.01 -9.36 3.63
CA ILE A 7 1.59 -9.50 3.29
C ILE A 7 1.46 -10.17 1.93
N ASP A 8 0.27 -10.61 1.57
CA ASP A 8 -0.01 -11.16 0.25
C ASP A 8 0.34 -10.17 -0.86
N ARG A 9 0.59 -10.68 -2.05
CA ARG A 9 1.06 -9.88 -3.18
C ARG A 9 0.12 -8.73 -3.50
N LEU A 10 0.62 -7.51 -3.44
CA LEU A 10 -0.06 -6.30 -3.88
C LEU A 10 0.38 -5.89 -5.29
N ASN A 11 -0.55 -5.35 -6.06
CA ASN A 11 -0.29 -4.76 -7.37
C ASN A 11 0.22 -3.31 -7.21
N ALA A 12 1.42 -3.18 -6.67
CA ALA A 12 2.10 -1.90 -6.49
C ALA A 12 3.57 -2.07 -6.84
N LYS A 13 4.22 -0.99 -7.22
CA LYS A 13 5.66 -0.99 -7.47
C LYS A 13 6.44 -0.87 -6.16
N GLU A 14 7.72 -1.22 -6.20
CA GLU A 14 8.62 -0.97 -5.08
C GLU A 14 8.73 0.53 -4.81
N LYS A 15 8.75 0.92 -3.54
CA LYS A 15 8.75 2.29 -3.01
C LYS A 15 7.42 3.04 -3.15
N ASP A 16 6.35 2.40 -3.64
CA ASP A 16 5.03 3.02 -3.65
C ASP A 16 4.48 3.16 -2.23
N LYS A 17 3.72 4.24 -2.01
CA LYS A 17 2.98 4.47 -0.77
C LYS A 17 1.54 4.01 -0.94
N ILE A 18 1.08 3.22 -0.01
CA ILE A 18 -0.28 2.66 0.00
C ILE A 18 -0.97 3.06 1.28
N THR A 19 -2.19 3.55 1.18
CA THR A 19 -3.04 3.88 2.33
C THR A 19 -4.11 2.81 2.50
N LEU A 20 -4.18 2.21 3.69
CA LEU A 20 -5.22 1.26 4.07
C LEU A 20 -6.22 1.95 4.99
N GLU A 21 -7.52 1.88 4.63
CA GLU A 21 -8.62 2.47 5.40
C GLU A 21 -9.48 1.43 6.13
N LYS A 22 -9.34 0.15 5.75
CA LYS A 22 -10.14 -0.95 6.32
C LYS A 22 -9.45 -1.51 7.58
N VAL A 23 -9.60 -0.82 8.70
CA VAL A 23 -9.03 -1.23 9.99
C VAL A 23 -10.12 -1.92 10.82
N LEU A 24 -9.89 -3.16 11.21
CA LEU A 24 -10.85 -3.97 11.95
C LEU A 24 -10.79 -3.71 13.46
N LEU A 25 -9.58 -3.55 13.98
CA LEU A 25 -9.33 -3.37 15.40
C LEU A 25 -8.14 -2.43 15.59
N LEU A 26 -8.28 -1.54 16.57
CA LEU A 26 -7.24 -0.61 16.99
C LEU A 26 -7.02 -0.75 18.49
N LYS A 27 -5.75 -0.87 18.87
CA LYS A 27 -5.33 -0.84 20.27
C LYS A 27 -4.38 0.33 20.47
N ASP A 28 -4.77 1.28 21.31
CA ASP A 28 -3.92 2.36 21.78
C ASP A 28 -3.75 2.23 23.29
N LYS A 29 -2.50 2.07 23.72
CA LYS A 29 -2.10 1.85 25.15
C LYS A 29 -3.12 1.04 25.94
N ASP A 30 -4.13 1.70 26.53
CA ASP A 30 -5.14 1.11 27.41
C ASP A 30 -6.53 0.98 26.78
N SER A 31 -6.75 1.62 25.62
CA SER A 31 -8.03 1.58 24.92
C SER A 31 -8.01 0.63 23.73
N ILE A 32 -9.08 -0.18 23.62
CA ILE A 32 -9.29 -1.09 22.50
C ILE A 32 -10.57 -0.66 21.78
N THR A 33 -10.44 -0.28 20.50
CA THR A 33 -11.58 0.07 19.66
C THR A 33 -11.80 -1.02 18.61
N VAL A 34 -12.96 -1.67 18.67
CA VAL A 34 -13.37 -2.71 17.72
C VAL A 34 -14.27 -2.08 16.66
N GLY A 35 -13.97 -2.33 15.39
CA GLY A 35 -14.77 -1.85 14.27
C GLY A 35 -16.10 -2.59 14.13
N LYS A 36 -17.13 -1.88 13.63
CA LYS A 36 -18.45 -2.45 13.28
C LYS A 36 -18.81 -2.05 11.83
N PRO A 37 -18.34 -2.73 10.80
CA PRO A 37 -17.23 -3.71 10.73
C PRO A 37 -15.84 -3.07 10.77
N TYR A 38 -15.68 -1.79 10.44
CA TYR A 38 -14.42 -1.08 10.42
C TYR A 38 -14.39 0.06 11.42
N VAL A 39 -13.19 0.38 11.90
CA VAL A 39 -12.96 1.55 12.76
C VAL A 39 -13.05 2.79 11.88
N LYS A 40 -13.90 3.75 12.26
CA LYS A 40 -14.04 5.03 11.55
C LYS A 40 -12.76 5.86 11.68
N ASP A 41 -12.41 6.55 10.61
CA ASP A 41 -11.30 7.52 10.57
C ASP A 41 -9.90 6.95 10.89
N ALA A 42 -9.74 5.63 10.85
CA ALA A 42 -8.44 4.99 11.00
C ALA A 42 -7.79 4.78 9.62
N LYS A 43 -6.54 5.25 9.46
CA LYS A 43 -5.74 5.11 8.25
C LYS A 43 -4.34 4.62 8.58
N ILE A 44 -3.83 3.71 7.75
CA ILE A 44 -2.48 3.16 7.87
C ILE A 44 -1.73 3.47 6.58
N GLU A 45 -0.61 4.16 6.69
CA GLU A 45 0.28 4.42 5.57
C GLU A 45 1.40 3.39 5.56
N LEU A 46 1.50 2.70 4.44
CA LEU A 46 2.50 1.68 4.17
C LEU A 46 3.40 2.12 3.01
N GLU A 47 4.65 1.70 3.05
CA GLU A 47 5.56 1.78 1.92
C GLU A 47 5.97 0.37 1.49
N VAL A 48 5.89 0.08 0.19
CA VAL A 48 6.34 -1.18 -0.39
C VAL A 48 7.86 -1.21 -0.42
N VAL A 49 8.47 -2.15 0.27
CA VAL A 49 9.94 -2.31 0.30
C VAL A 49 10.40 -3.18 -0.86
N SER A 50 9.80 -4.37 -1.02
CA SER A 50 10.16 -5.31 -2.07
C SER A 50 9.10 -6.39 -2.24
N HIS A 51 9.12 -7.05 -3.39
CA HIS A 51 8.33 -8.24 -3.62
C HIS A 51 9.21 -9.47 -3.48
N LYS A 52 8.71 -10.51 -2.81
CA LYS A 52 9.45 -11.75 -2.62
C LYS A 52 8.55 -12.98 -2.80
N ARG A 53 9.17 -14.12 -3.04
CA ARG A 53 8.52 -15.42 -3.00
C ARG A 53 8.97 -16.17 -1.76
N ASP A 54 8.04 -16.83 -1.10
CA ASP A 54 8.32 -17.65 0.07
C ASP A 54 9.00 -18.98 -0.30
N LYS A 55 9.41 -19.73 0.71
CA LYS A 55 10.01 -21.05 0.53
C LYS A 55 9.05 -21.99 -0.19
N LYS A 56 9.60 -22.89 -1.01
CA LYS A 56 8.78 -23.86 -1.74
C LYS A 56 8.17 -24.87 -0.76
N ILE A 57 6.84 -24.92 -0.74
CA ILE A 57 6.07 -25.90 0.02
C ILE A 57 5.73 -27.06 -0.91
N LEU A 58 6.05 -28.28 -0.50
CA LEU A 58 5.68 -29.47 -1.23
C LEU A 58 4.30 -29.93 -0.79
N VAL A 59 3.34 -29.86 -1.70
CA VAL A 59 1.97 -30.33 -1.49
C VAL A 59 1.88 -31.74 -2.07
N TYR A 60 1.70 -32.74 -1.20
CA TYR A 60 1.51 -34.10 -1.61
C TYR A 60 0.10 -34.58 -1.27
N LYS A 61 -0.63 -35.03 -2.28
CA LYS A 61 -1.98 -35.57 -2.14
C LYS A 61 -1.98 -37.03 -2.59
N MET A 62 -2.35 -37.92 -1.70
CA MET A 62 -2.46 -39.34 -1.97
C MET A 62 -3.79 -39.86 -1.39
N ARG A 63 -4.44 -40.78 -2.12
CA ARG A 63 -5.59 -41.56 -1.61
C ARG A 63 -5.20 -43.03 -1.59
N PRO A 64 -5.28 -43.74 -0.44
CA PRO A 64 -5.02 -45.16 -0.36
C PRO A 64 -6.00 -45.93 -1.27
N LYS A 65 -5.54 -47.03 -1.85
CA LYS A 65 -6.31 -47.91 -2.76
C LYS A 65 -6.82 -47.28 -4.08
N LYS A 66 -6.64 -45.99 -4.31
CA LYS A 66 -7.15 -45.33 -5.54
C LYS A 66 -6.07 -44.93 -6.54
N LYS A 67 -4.83 -45.41 -6.42
CA LYS A 67 -3.68 -45.10 -7.31
C LYS A 67 -3.45 -43.61 -7.59
N THR A 68 -4.10 -42.71 -6.84
CA THR A 68 -3.98 -41.26 -7.03
C THR A 68 -2.82 -40.75 -6.20
N ARG A 69 -1.76 -40.30 -6.87
CA ARG A 69 -0.59 -39.68 -6.25
C ARG A 69 -0.29 -38.38 -6.98
N ARG A 70 -0.43 -37.23 -6.31
CA ARG A 70 -0.14 -35.92 -6.90
C ARG A 70 0.81 -35.15 -6.02
N LYS A 71 1.96 -34.78 -6.57
CA LYS A 71 2.96 -33.95 -5.91
C LYS A 71 3.09 -32.64 -6.64
N MET A 72 2.94 -31.52 -5.92
CA MET A 72 3.08 -30.18 -6.47
C MET A 72 3.92 -29.32 -5.52
N GLY A 73 4.68 -28.38 -6.10
CA GLY A 73 5.35 -27.36 -5.31
C GLY A 73 4.58 -26.03 -5.41
N HIS A 74 4.43 -25.35 -4.27
CA HIS A 74 3.84 -24.02 -4.22
C HIS A 74 4.82 -23.02 -3.61
N ARG A 75 4.90 -21.80 -4.16
CA ARG A 75 5.60 -20.65 -3.58
C ARG A 75 4.62 -19.51 -3.50
N GLN A 76 4.31 -19.05 -2.29
CA GLN A 76 3.47 -17.89 -2.08
C GLN A 76 4.23 -16.62 -2.50
N GLU A 77 3.58 -15.78 -3.28
CA GLU A 77 4.09 -14.46 -3.60
C GLU A 77 3.70 -13.49 -2.49
N LEU A 78 4.67 -12.78 -1.96
CA LEU A 78 4.51 -11.86 -0.85
C LEU A 78 5.05 -10.48 -1.22
N THR A 79 4.50 -9.47 -0.57
CA THR A 79 5.00 -8.10 -0.60
C THR A 79 5.48 -7.73 0.78
N ARG A 80 6.74 -7.31 0.89
CA ARG A 80 7.28 -6.75 2.13
C ARG A 80 6.97 -5.27 2.18
N VAL A 81 6.24 -4.87 3.22
CA VAL A 81 5.86 -3.48 3.46
C VAL A 81 6.46 -2.96 4.76
N MET A 82 6.65 -1.66 4.81
CA MET A 82 7.05 -0.94 6.00
C MET A 82 5.95 0.01 6.42
N VAL A 83 5.49 -0.09 7.67
CA VAL A 83 4.50 0.82 8.24
C VAL A 83 5.18 2.15 8.53
N LYS A 84 4.69 3.24 7.93
CA LYS A 84 5.18 4.61 8.13
C LYS A 84 4.42 5.33 9.22
N SER A 85 3.09 5.36 9.12
CA SER A 85 2.22 6.02 10.09
C SER A 85 0.91 5.27 10.28
N ILE A 86 0.34 5.41 11.47
CA ILE A 86 -1.01 4.96 11.82
C ILE A 86 -1.72 6.19 12.36
N THR A 87 -2.75 6.64 11.67
CA THR A 87 -3.53 7.82 12.02
C THR A 87 -4.90 7.40 12.50
N ILE A 88 -5.32 7.94 13.65
CA ILE A 88 -6.62 7.67 14.26
C ILE A 88 -7.35 9.00 14.33
N GLY A 89 -8.49 9.11 13.68
CA GLY A 89 -9.46 10.18 13.75
C GLY A 89 -9.01 11.51 14.35
N LYS A 90 -8.19 12.25 13.59
CA LYS A 90 -8.12 13.71 13.58
C LYS A 90 -7.50 14.11 12.26
N SER A 91 -8.28 14.84 11.47
CA SER A 91 -7.89 15.59 10.26
C SER A 91 -6.46 15.42 9.78
N ALA A 92 -6.31 14.77 8.60
CA ALA A 92 -5.07 14.73 7.86
C ALA A 92 -4.38 16.10 7.85
N PRO A 93 -3.06 16.19 8.06
CA PRO A 93 -2.34 17.38 7.66
C PRO A 93 -2.51 17.49 6.13
N LYS A 94 -3.21 18.54 5.71
CA LYS A 94 -3.23 18.96 4.30
C LYS A 94 -1.79 19.12 3.87
N SER A 95 -1.27 18.17 3.09
CA SER A 95 -0.06 18.41 2.33
C SER A 95 -0.40 19.54 1.37
N SER A 96 0.08 20.73 1.66
CA SER A 96 0.02 21.88 0.78
C SER A 96 0.83 21.54 -0.47
N SER A 97 0.15 21.03 -1.50
CA SER A 97 0.70 21.06 -2.85
C SER A 97 0.73 22.50 -3.28
N LYS A 98 1.88 23.12 -3.13
CA LYS A 98 2.20 24.45 -3.66
C LYS A 98 2.13 24.33 -5.18
N LYS A 99 0.99 24.75 -5.73
CA LYS A 99 0.81 24.93 -7.15
C LYS A 99 1.62 26.16 -7.55
N GLU A 100 2.80 25.95 -8.07
CA GLU A 100 3.52 27.01 -8.77
C GLU A 100 2.77 27.33 -10.06
N THR A 101 2.11 28.47 -10.03
CA THR A 101 1.51 29.09 -11.22
C THR A 101 2.65 29.67 -12.04
N VAL A 102 3.01 28.98 -13.11
CA VAL A 102 3.90 29.54 -14.12
C VAL A 102 3.15 30.68 -14.83
N LYS A 103 3.55 31.88 -14.52
CA LYS A 103 3.10 33.11 -15.17
C LYS A 103 3.67 33.12 -16.58
N LYS A 104 2.81 32.92 -17.56
CA LYS A 104 3.15 33.03 -18.97
C LYS A 104 3.18 34.52 -19.32
N GLU A 105 4.37 35.06 -19.44
CA GLU A 105 4.57 36.40 -19.97
C GLU A 105 4.36 36.39 -21.47
N THR A 106 3.30 37.05 -21.90
CA THR A 106 3.03 37.39 -23.28
C THR A 106 3.80 38.65 -23.66
N LYS A 107 4.73 38.52 -24.55
CA LYS A 107 5.46 39.63 -25.16
C LYS A 107 4.61 40.31 -26.24
N PRO A 108 4.41 41.61 -26.23
CA PRO A 108 3.69 42.29 -27.30
C PRO A 108 4.57 42.46 -28.54
N LYS A 109 3.96 42.18 -29.65
CA LYS A 109 4.50 42.38 -31.00
C LYS A 109 4.38 43.85 -31.33
N SER A 110 5.46 44.57 -31.50
CA SER A 110 5.46 45.91 -32.05
C SER A 110 5.49 45.83 -33.57
N GLU A 111 4.44 46.36 -34.18
CA GLU A 111 4.40 46.75 -35.56
C GLU A 111 5.38 47.88 -35.83
N LYS A 112 6.02 47.83 -36.98
CA LYS A 112 6.42 49.02 -37.73
C LYS A 112 6.27 48.77 -39.21
N SER A 113 5.25 49.43 -39.71
CA SER A 113 5.06 49.74 -41.09
C SER A 113 6.02 50.86 -41.54
N THR A 114 6.17 50.96 -42.80
CA THR A 114 6.49 52.13 -43.67
C THR A 114 7.84 51.95 -44.37
N ASN A 115 7.89 51.80 -45.60
CA ASN A 115 7.68 52.56 -46.79
C ASN A 115 8.19 51.80 -47.97
#